data_c3c1f0d5d2eac569eded1e661ff655d0
#
_entry.id   c3c1f0d5d2eac569eded1e661ff655d0
#
_cell.length_a   1.000
_cell.length_b   1.000
_cell.length_c   1.000
_cell.angle_alpha   90.00
_cell.angle_beta   90.00
_cell.angle_gamma   90.00
#
_symmetry.space_group_name_H-M   'P 1'
#
loop_
_entity.id
_entity.type
_entity.pdbx_description
1 polymer ?
#
loop_
_entity_poly.entity_id
_entity_poly.type
_entity_poly.pdbx_seq_one_letter_code
_entity_poly.pdbx_strand_id
1 'polypeptide(L)'
;MNFIVAAFLAKSAAVSSGGVPVGLIVTLVIIAALVIAIAVAVYKIKRGIRQISRTMFGTDSFAQGINNQKMEMSETPRSLQAMTSLCLPRIQRDFPEFDYEDYKQKAETVLRSYMNSIEEKNPKLLYGECSTALKDSVKSIITDLSNRGYKQNYDDIVIHRTEISRYTKDGATARILFVSSVGSYAYTTDAAGSVVYGSRDMKTQSVYETELVYIQNVDMVANGSEGLGLNCPNCGAPIKSLGQKFCEYCGTGITEINIRAWKFSSIREQTNATRPY
;
A
#
# COMPACT_ATOMS: atom_id res chain seq x y z
N MET A 1 18.97 -23.60 43.24
CA MET A 1 19.72 -24.69 42.57
C MET A 1 21.23 -24.58 42.80
N ASN A 2 21.72 -23.62 43.61
CA ASN A 2 23.16 -23.37 43.83
C ASN A 2 23.73 -24.00 45.14
N PHE A 3 22.90 -24.56 45.99
CA PHE A 3 23.36 -25.13 47.28
C PHE A 3 23.78 -26.60 47.22
N ILE A 4 23.31 -27.38 46.23
CA ILE A 4 23.62 -28.80 46.09
C ILE A 4 24.99 -29.03 45.42
N VAL A 5 25.42 -28.11 44.55
CA VAL A 5 26.71 -28.22 43.86
C VAL A 5 27.88 -27.92 44.80
N ALA A 6 27.70 -26.98 45.73
CA ALA A 6 28.75 -26.59 46.69
C ALA A 6 29.03 -27.73 47.76
N ALA A 7 28.04 -28.52 48.12
CA ALA A 7 28.21 -29.61 49.09
C ALA A 7 28.96 -30.83 48.51
N PHE A 8 28.95 -31.03 47.20
CA PHE A 8 29.66 -32.14 46.54
C PHE A 8 31.14 -31.85 46.32
N LEU A 9 31.53 -30.58 46.20
CA LEU A 9 32.91 -30.16 45.99
C LEU A 9 33.76 -30.19 47.29
N ALA A 10 33.11 -30.14 48.46
CA ALA A 10 33.83 -30.08 49.75
C ALA A 10 34.25 -31.45 50.29
N LYS A 11 33.80 -32.57 49.73
CA LYS A 11 34.04 -33.95 50.26
C LYS A 11 35.09 -34.74 49.48
N SER A 12 35.72 -34.18 48.44
CA SER A 12 36.70 -34.91 47.62
C SER A 12 38.18 -34.51 47.88
N ALA A 13 38.46 -33.78 48.97
CA ALA A 13 39.81 -33.26 49.25
C ALA A 13 40.55 -34.08 50.32
N ALA A 14 40.50 -35.40 50.29
CA ALA A 14 41.36 -36.21 51.07
C ALA A 14 41.53 -37.63 50.48
N VAL A 15 42.46 -37.78 49.55
CA VAL A 15 43.36 -39.00 49.50
C VAL A 15 44.50 -38.67 48.52
N SER A 16 45.69 -38.54 49.07
CA SER A 16 46.95 -38.46 48.38
C SER A 16 47.47 -39.91 48.10
N SER A 17 47.68 -40.18 46.84
CA SER A 17 48.79 -41.01 46.32
C SER A 17 48.61 -41.15 44.80
N GLY A 18 49.62 -40.79 44.11
CA GLY A 18 50.08 -41.03 42.72
C GLY A 18 49.10 -41.42 41.57
N GLY A 19 47.79 -41.36 41.74
CA GLY A 19 46.78 -41.66 40.71
C GLY A 19 45.77 -40.53 40.55
N VAL A 20 45.31 -40.30 39.32
CA VAL A 20 44.25 -39.32 39.03
C VAL A 20 43.09 -39.50 40.00
N PRO A 21 42.69 -38.52 40.79
CA PRO A 21 41.65 -38.65 41.79
C PRO A 21 40.35 -39.15 41.15
N VAL A 22 39.81 -40.27 41.67
CA VAL A 22 38.60 -40.93 41.15
C VAL A 22 37.43 -39.94 41.00
N GLY A 23 37.36 -38.95 41.88
CA GLY A 23 36.37 -37.85 41.78
C GLY A 23 36.50 -37.01 40.50
N LEU A 24 37.72 -36.81 40.03
CA LEU A 24 37.96 -36.03 38.80
C LEU A 24 37.55 -36.83 37.54
N ILE A 25 37.77 -38.15 37.56
CA ILE A 25 37.32 -39.07 36.49
C ILE A 25 35.79 -39.12 36.45
N VAL A 26 35.13 -39.23 37.61
CA VAL A 26 33.66 -39.23 37.68
C VAL A 26 33.06 -37.89 37.17
N THR A 27 33.62 -36.77 37.57
CA THR A 27 33.14 -35.44 37.07
C THR A 27 33.33 -35.30 35.58
N LEU A 28 34.45 -35.74 35.01
CA LEU A 28 34.68 -35.71 33.56
C LEU A 28 33.71 -36.62 32.81
N VAL A 29 33.39 -37.80 33.32
CA VAL A 29 32.41 -38.72 32.72
C VAL A 29 30.99 -38.08 32.73
N ILE A 30 30.60 -37.44 33.84
CA ILE A 30 29.31 -36.74 33.91
C ILE A 30 29.25 -35.58 32.91
N ILE A 31 30.29 -34.79 32.83
CA ILE A 31 30.37 -33.69 31.86
C ILE A 31 30.30 -34.23 30.41
N ALA A 32 31.05 -35.28 30.09
CA ALA A 32 31.01 -35.91 28.77
C ALA A 32 29.60 -36.43 28.44
N ALA A 33 28.93 -37.09 29.40
CA ALA A 33 27.55 -37.56 29.22
C ALA A 33 26.56 -36.42 28.98
N LEU A 34 26.69 -35.31 29.71
CA LEU A 34 25.88 -34.11 29.50
C LEU A 34 26.12 -33.49 28.11
N VAL A 35 27.36 -33.37 27.66
CA VAL A 35 27.69 -32.87 26.33
C VAL A 35 27.09 -33.74 25.22
N ILE A 36 27.21 -35.07 25.37
CA ILE A 36 26.61 -36.03 24.43
C ILE A 36 25.08 -35.88 24.42
N ALA A 37 24.43 -35.79 25.59
CA ALA A 37 22.98 -35.61 25.69
C ALA A 37 22.53 -34.30 25.01
N ILE A 38 23.25 -33.21 25.22
CA ILE A 38 22.97 -31.91 24.54
C ILE A 38 23.17 -32.06 23.03
N ALA A 39 24.27 -32.71 22.60
CA ALA A 39 24.53 -32.90 21.17
C ALA A 39 23.42 -33.71 20.48
N VAL A 40 22.95 -34.79 21.14
CA VAL A 40 21.84 -35.62 20.64
C VAL A 40 20.53 -34.83 20.63
N ALA A 41 20.25 -34.01 21.64
CA ALA A 41 19.06 -33.16 21.68
C ALA A 41 19.10 -32.12 20.53
N VAL A 42 20.22 -31.44 20.35
CA VAL A 42 20.40 -30.46 19.24
C VAL A 42 20.26 -31.15 17.87
N TYR A 43 20.83 -32.35 17.72
CA TYR A 43 20.70 -33.10 16.47
C TYR A 43 19.23 -33.48 16.18
N LYS A 44 18.49 -33.97 17.18
CA LYS A 44 17.06 -34.28 17.03
C LYS A 44 16.23 -33.05 16.69
N ILE A 45 16.49 -31.92 17.36
CA ILE A 45 15.82 -30.64 17.07
C ILE A 45 16.12 -30.20 15.65
N LYS A 46 17.39 -30.16 15.24
CA LYS A 46 17.78 -29.79 13.85
C LYS A 46 17.14 -30.71 12.81
N ARG A 47 17.07 -32.02 13.08
CA ARG A 47 16.42 -32.99 12.19
C ARG A 47 14.92 -32.72 12.09
N GLY A 48 14.23 -32.41 13.19
CA GLY A 48 12.80 -32.07 13.22
C GLY A 48 12.53 -30.77 12.45
N ILE A 49 13.32 -29.72 12.69
CA ILE A 49 13.20 -28.44 11.96
C ILE A 49 13.40 -28.64 10.46
N ARG A 50 14.42 -29.43 10.06
CA ARG A 50 14.68 -29.72 8.64
C ARG A 50 13.53 -30.49 7.99
N GLN A 51 12.93 -31.42 8.70
CA GLN A 51 11.78 -32.19 8.20
C GLN A 51 10.55 -31.30 8.03
N ILE A 52 10.25 -30.42 8.99
CA ILE A 52 9.16 -29.42 8.91
C ILE A 52 9.44 -28.43 7.77
N SER A 53 10.68 -27.94 7.65
CA SER A 53 11.07 -27.03 6.58
C SER A 53 10.87 -27.64 5.18
N ARG A 54 11.22 -28.91 5.00
CA ARG A 54 11.02 -29.62 3.74
C ARG A 54 9.55 -29.81 3.40
N THR A 55 8.70 -30.11 4.38
CA THR A 55 7.25 -30.31 4.13
C THR A 55 6.51 -29.01 3.88
N MET A 56 6.92 -27.89 4.52
CA MET A 56 6.26 -26.58 4.37
C MET A 56 6.82 -25.72 3.23
N PHE A 57 8.13 -25.76 3.02
CA PHE A 57 8.82 -24.83 2.11
C PHE A 57 9.65 -25.53 1.02
N GLY A 58 9.71 -26.85 1.01
CA GLY A 58 10.54 -27.62 0.06
C GLY A 58 12.05 -27.40 0.22
N THR A 59 12.51 -26.73 1.29
CA THR A 59 13.91 -26.38 1.54
C THR A 59 14.41 -26.98 2.85
N ASP A 60 15.74 -27.20 2.94
CA ASP A 60 16.36 -27.78 4.14
C ASP A 60 16.52 -26.79 5.31
N SER A 61 16.35 -25.48 5.03
CA SER A 61 16.49 -24.41 6.01
C SER A 61 15.18 -23.63 6.13
N PHE A 62 14.65 -23.53 7.33
CA PHE A 62 13.44 -22.74 7.63
C PHE A 62 13.61 -21.26 7.28
N ALA A 63 14.80 -20.70 7.58
CA ALA A 63 15.12 -19.32 7.22
C ALA A 63 15.15 -19.09 5.69
N GLN A 64 15.69 -20.05 4.93
CA GLN A 64 15.71 -20.01 3.47
C GLN A 64 14.30 -20.17 2.91
N GLY A 65 13.47 -21.04 3.47
CA GLY A 65 12.07 -21.20 3.09
C GLY A 65 11.26 -19.92 3.26
N ILE A 66 11.38 -19.26 4.41
CA ILE A 66 10.73 -17.96 4.66
C ILE A 66 11.24 -16.90 3.67
N ASN A 67 12.55 -16.87 3.41
CA ASN A 67 13.12 -15.87 2.49
C ASN A 67 12.64 -16.08 1.04
N ASN A 68 12.60 -17.33 0.58
CA ASN A 68 12.06 -17.67 -0.74
C ASN A 68 10.58 -17.28 -0.85
N GLN A 69 9.76 -17.57 0.17
CA GLN A 69 8.36 -17.16 0.20
C GLN A 69 8.19 -15.63 0.18
N LYS A 70 9.04 -14.91 0.92
CA LYS A 70 9.04 -13.42 0.87
C LYS A 70 9.40 -12.91 -0.53
N MET A 71 10.38 -13.50 -1.18
CA MET A 71 10.77 -13.13 -2.55
C MET A 71 9.64 -13.44 -3.54
N GLU A 72 9.01 -14.60 -3.47
CA GLU A 72 7.87 -14.96 -4.31
C GLU A 72 6.69 -13.99 -4.11
N MET A 73 6.37 -13.65 -2.85
CA MET A 73 5.34 -12.65 -2.54
C MET A 73 5.70 -11.24 -3.03
N SER A 74 6.98 -10.89 -3.12
CA SER A 74 7.42 -9.59 -3.61
C SER A 74 7.34 -9.48 -5.14
N GLU A 75 7.41 -10.59 -5.85
CA GLU A 75 7.35 -10.64 -7.32
C GLU A 75 5.93 -10.90 -7.84
N THR A 76 5.06 -11.49 -7.02
CA THR A 76 3.70 -11.87 -7.44
C THR A 76 2.73 -10.70 -7.28
N PRO A 77 2.15 -10.17 -8.39
CA PRO A 77 1.17 -9.11 -8.33
C PRO A 77 -0.06 -9.48 -7.50
N ARG A 78 -0.62 -8.53 -6.77
CA ARG A 78 -1.82 -8.73 -5.96
C ARG A 78 -3.06 -8.92 -6.83
N SER A 79 -3.90 -9.87 -6.47
CA SER A 79 -5.21 -10.06 -7.07
C SER A 79 -6.12 -8.86 -6.82
N LEU A 80 -6.90 -8.47 -7.82
CA LEU A 80 -7.86 -7.38 -7.73
C LEU A 80 -9.28 -7.91 -7.58
N GLN A 81 -10.10 -7.23 -6.77
CA GLN A 81 -11.55 -7.40 -6.75
C GLN A 81 -12.16 -6.60 -7.90
N ALA A 82 -12.00 -7.13 -9.12
CA ALA A 82 -12.48 -6.49 -10.34
C ALA A 82 -13.96 -6.81 -10.59
N MET A 83 -14.74 -5.77 -10.83
CA MET A 83 -16.17 -5.85 -11.20
C MET A 83 -16.45 -5.06 -12.48
N THR A 84 -15.45 -4.85 -13.34
CA THR A 84 -15.53 -4.05 -14.56
C THR A 84 -16.68 -4.51 -15.46
N SER A 85 -16.82 -5.81 -15.71
CA SER A 85 -17.87 -6.37 -16.55
C SER A 85 -19.30 -6.11 -16.02
N LEU A 86 -19.48 -5.98 -14.73
CA LEU A 86 -20.76 -5.70 -14.09
C LEU A 86 -21.03 -4.18 -13.97
N CYS A 87 -19.99 -3.38 -13.76
CA CYS A 87 -20.12 -1.94 -13.55
C CYS A 87 -20.18 -1.16 -14.87
N LEU A 88 -19.37 -1.52 -15.86
CA LEU A 88 -19.21 -0.77 -17.11
C LEU A 88 -20.51 -0.57 -17.89
N PRO A 89 -21.39 -1.59 -18.08
CA PRO A 89 -22.65 -1.37 -18.78
C PRO A 89 -23.58 -0.40 -18.04
N ARG A 90 -23.52 -0.37 -16.70
CA ARG A 90 -24.31 0.56 -15.88
C ARG A 90 -23.77 1.99 -16.00
N ILE A 91 -22.44 2.14 -15.99
CA ILE A 91 -21.78 3.45 -16.16
C ILE A 91 -22.11 4.01 -17.53
N GLN A 92 -21.96 3.24 -18.60
CA GLN A 92 -22.23 3.66 -19.98
C GLN A 92 -23.70 3.98 -20.21
N ARG A 93 -24.63 3.30 -19.55
CA ARG A 93 -26.04 3.66 -19.58
C ARG A 93 -26.31 5.03 -18.95
N ASP A 94 -25.64 5.32 -17.82
CA ASP A 94 -25.83 6.56 -17.06
C ASP A 94 -24.98 7.73 -17.61
N PHE A 95 -23.87 7.41 -18.27
CA PHE A 95 -22.91 8.34 -18.90
C PHE A 95 -22.42 7.75 -20.22
N PRO A 96 -23.18 7.94 -21.33
CA PRO A 96 -22.84 7.37 -22.65
C PRO A 96 -21.47 7.81 -23.18
N GLU A 97 -21.00 8.99 -22.76
CA GLU A 97 -19.70 9.57 -23.12
C GLU A 97 -18.51 8.99 -22.32
N PHE A 98 -18.77 8.10 -21.35
CA PHE A 98 -17.72 7.54 -20.51
C PHE A 98 -16.87 6.52 -21.29
N ASP A 99 -15.63 6.88 -21.57
CA ASP A 99 -14.63 6.00 -22.16
C ASP A 99 -13.82 5.30 -21.06
N TYR A 100 -14.01 3.99 -20.96
CA TYR A 100 -13.34 3.18 -19.93
C TYR A 100 -11.81 3.18 -20.06
N GLU A 101 -11.28 3.06 -21.27
CA GLU A 101 -9.83 2.97 -21.48
C GLU A 101 -9.15 4.33 -21.21
N ASP A 102 -9.79 5.45 -21.58
CA ASP A 102 -9.32 6.80 -21.27
C ASP A 102 -9.27 7.03 -19.75
N TYR A 103 -10.35 6.73 -19.03
CA TYR A 103 -10.39 6.92 -17.58
C TYR A 103 -9.51 5.96 -16.81
N LYS A 104 -9.31 4.75 -17.28
CA LYS A 104 -8.33 3.80 -16.75
C LYS A 104 -6.90 4.35 -16.87
N GLN A 105 -6.53 4.84 -18.06
CA GLN A 105 -5.21 5.46 -18.29
C GLN A 105 -5.02 6.71 -17.43
N LYS A 106 -6.05 7.53 -17.29
CA LYS A 106 -6.04 8.69 -16.38
C LYS A 106 -5.88 8.28 -14.93
N ALA A 107 -6.56 7.22 -14.47
CA ALA A 107 -6.42 6.70 -13.11
C ALA A 107 -4.98 6.23 -12.83
N GLU A 108 -4.35 5.54 -13.78
CA GLU A 108 -2.94 5.14 -13.69
C GLU A 108 -1.98 6.34 -13.67
N THR A 109 -2.26 7.35 -14.50
CA THR A 109 -1.48 8.60 -14.54
C THR A 109 -1.60 9.37 -13.22
N VAL A 110 -2.81 9.47 -12.67
CA VAL A 110 -3.07 10.10 -11.37
C VAL A 110 -2.33 9.37 -10.26
N LEU A 111 -2.37 8.02 -10.25
CA LEU A 111 -1.69 7.22 -9.26
C LEU A 111 -0.15 7.39 -9.30
N ARG A 112 0.44 7.40 -10.50
CA ARG A 112 1.88 7.70 -10.68
C ARG A 112 2.23 9.11 -10.21
N SER A 113 1.42 10.10 -10.59
CA SER A 113 1.64 11.49 -10.19
C SER A 113 1.48 11.70 -8.67
N TYR A 114 0.58 10.95 -8.03
CA TYR A 114 0.43 10.92 -6.57
C TYR A 114 1.70 10.43 -5.88
N MET A 115 2.24 9.28 -6.30
CA MET A 115 3.48 8.72 -5.74
C MET A 115 4.65 9.69 -5.93
N ASN A 116 4.81 10.22 -7.15
CA ASN A 116 5.86 11.17 -7.49
C ASN A 116 5.73 12.49 -6.68
N SER A 117 4.50 12.97 -6.48
CA SER A 117 4.25 14.18 -5.67
C SER A 117 4.70 14.02 -4.21
N ILE A 118 4.51 12.83 -3.63
CA ILE A 118 4.92 12.52 -2.26
C ILE A 118 6.43 12.35 -2.18
N GLU A 119 7.03 11.62 -3.11
CA GLU A 119 8.48 11.38 -3.18
C GLU A 119 9.28 12.67 -3.32
N GLU A 120 8.89 13.53 -4.26
CA GLU A 120 9.52 14.82 -4.52
C GLU A 120 9.07 15.94 -3.55
N LYS A 121 8.18 15.62 -2.61
CA LYS A 121 7.56 16.58 -1.68
C LYS A 121 6.98 17.80 -2.40
N ASN A 122 6.46 17.62 -3.59
CA ASN A 122 5.95 18.69 -4.45
C ASN A 122 4.49 18.41 -4.89
N PRO A 123 3.49 19.03 -4.24
CA PRO A 123 2.08 18.81 -4.57
C PRO A 123 1.69 19.28 -5.98
N LYS A 124 2.52 20.11 -6.63
CA LYS A 124 2.26 20.61 -7.99
C LYS A 124 2.43 19.55 -9.09
N LEU A 125 3.11 18.44 -8.77
CA LEU A 125 3.30 17.31 -9.68
C LEU A 125 2.05 16.45 -9.80
N LEU A 126 1.05 16.65 -8.94
CA LEU A 126 -0.21 15.91 -9.00
C LEU A 126 -0.98 16.28 -10.28
N TYR A 127 -1.50 15.26 -10.97
CA TYR A 127 -2.27 15.40 -12.19
C TYR A 127 -3.43 16.42 -12.07
N GLY A 128 -3.68 17.21 -13.12
CA GLY A 128 -4.56 18.37 -13.07
C GLY A 128 -6.04 18.08 -12.79
N GLU A 129 -6.55 16.90 -13.18
CA GLU A 129 -7.97 16.52 -13.01
C GLU A 129 -8.30 16.01 -11.59
N CYS A 130 -7.48 16.36 -10.61
CA CYS A 130 -7.69 16.01 -9.20
C CYS A 130 -8.55 17.06 -8.49
N SER A 131 -9.40 16.59 -7.59
CA SER A 131 -10.21 17.44 -6.70
C SER A 131 -9.33 18.19 -5.69
N THR A 132 -9.88 19.26 -5.11
CA THR A 132 -9.23 19.99 -4.01
C THR A 132 -8.95 19.06 -2.82
N ALA A 133 -9.90 18.18 -2.48
CA ALA A 133 -9.75 17.22 -1.40
C ALA A 133 -8.53 16.30 -1.58
N LEU A 134 -8.30 15.76 -2.79
CA LEU A 134 -7.12 14.94 -3.06
C LEU A 134 -5.83 15.77 -2.99
N LYS A 135 -5.84 17.00 -3.53
CA LYS A 135 -4.68 17.91 -3.45
C LYS A 135 -4.31 18.25 -2.00
N ASP A 136 -5.31 18.49 -1.16
CA ASP A 136 -5.08 18.80 0.26
C ASP A 136 -4.63 17.55 1.04
N SER A 137 -5.14 16.37 0.70
CA SER A 137 -4.65 15.10 1.25
C SER A 137 -3.16 14.89 0.95
N VAL A 138 -2.72 15.11 -0.29
CA VAL A 138 -1.30 15.00 -0.67
C VAL A 138 -0.44 16.02 0.09
N LYS A 139 -0.90 17.27 0.22
CA LYS A 139 -0.19 18.29 1.02
C LYS A 139 -0.05 17.87 2.49
N SER A 140 -1.11 17.29 3.06
CA SER A 140 -1.09 16.81 4.44
C SER A 140 -0.06 15.69 4.63
N ILE A 141 -0.02 14.72 3.74
CA ILE A 141 0.98 13.62 3.76
C ILE A 141 2.40 14.18 3.68
N ILE A 142 2.66 15.09 2.72
CA ILE A 142 3.98 15.72 2.55
C ILE A 142 4.39 16.49 3.80
N THR A 143 3.44 17.20 4.42
CA THR A 143 3.69 17.98 5.66
C THR A 143 4.01 17.04 6.81
N ASP A 144 3.26 15.94 7.01
CA ASP A 144 3.52 14.97 8.06
C ASP A 144 4.90 14.32 7.91
N LEU A 145 5.25 13.85 6.70
CA LEU A 145 6.57 13.29 6.41
C LEU A 145 7.69 14.30 6.68
N SER A 146 7.49 15.56 6.29
CA SER A 146 8.48 16.62 6.50
C SER A 146 8.66 16.95 7.96
N ASN A 147 7.59 17.01 8.75
CA ASN A 147 7.63 17.27 10.18
C ASN A 147 8.35 16.16 10.96
N ARG A 148 8.26 14.92 10.48
CA ARG A 148 8.97 13.76 11.05
C ARG A 148 10.41 13.64 10.55
N GLY A 149 10.84 14.46 9.61
CA GLY A 149 12.15 14.33 8.94
C GLY A 149 12.25 13.09 8.03
N TYR A 150 11.13 12.57 7.54
CA TYR A 150 11.07 11.38 6.72
C TYR A 150 10.97 11.73 5.23
N LYS A 151 11.52 10.84 4.39
CA LYS A 151 11.31 10.84 2.94
C LYS A 151 10.72 9.50 2.52
N GLN A 152 9.57 9.53 1.84
CA GLN A 152 8.99 8.37 1.17
C GLN A 152 9.62 8.23 -0.21
N ASN A 153 10.00 7.02 -0.59
CA ASN A 153 10.60 6.70 -1.88
C ASN A 153 9.78 5.59 -2.56
N TYR A 154 9.70 5.68 -3.90
CA TYR A 154 9.00 4.72 -4.75
C TYR A 154 9.83 4.44 -5.99
N ASP A 155 10.70 3.43 -5.96
CA ASP A 155 11.51 3.04 -7.10
C ASP A 155 10.83 1.93 -7.92
N ASP A 156 11.03 1.95 -9.23
CA ASP A 156 10.54 0.96 -10.20
C ASP A 156 9.02 0.68 -10.07
N ILE A 157 8.22 1.75 -10.20
CA ILE A 157 6.75 1.66 -10.13
C ILE A 157 6.20 0.96 -11.37
N VAL A 158 5.64 -0.24 -11.19
CA VAL A 158 4.95 -1.02 -12.21
C VAL A 158 3.48 -1.18 -11.84
N ILE A 159 2.59 -0.64 -12.67
CA ILE A 159 1.14 -0.90 -12.55
C ILE A 159 0.84 -2.13 -13.41
N HIS A 160 0.51 -3.24 -12.77
CA HIS A 160 0.27 -4.51 -13.45
C HIS A 160 -1.11 -4.57 -14.08
N ARG A 161 -2.11 -4.04 -13.39
CA ARG A 161 -3.50 -4.07 -13.82
C ARG A 161 -4.31 -3.02 -13.09
N THR A 162 -5.26 -2.39 -13.82
CA THR A 162 -6.24 -1.46 -13.27
C THR A 162 -7.63 -1.86 -13.74
N GLU A 163 -8.59 -1.94 -12.82
CA GLU A 163 -9.96 -2.38 -13.06
C GLU A 163 -10.95 -1.55 -12.26
N ILE A 164 -12.23 -1.55 -12.68
CA ILE A 164 -13.31 -0.99 -11.86
C ILE A 164 -13.71 -2.01 -10.80
N SER A 165 -13.69 -1.61 -9.54
CA SER A 165 -14.13 -2.40 -8.39
C SER A 165 -15.57 -2.08 -7.98
N ARG A 166 -16.00 -0.83 -8.13
CA ARG A 166 -17.33 -0.38 -7.69
C ARG A 166 -17.83 0.78 -8.52
N TYR A 167 -19.13 0.79 -8.76
CA TYR A 167 -19.87 1.94 -9.26
C TYR A 167 -21.07 2.20 -8.35
N THR A 168 -21.22 3.45 -7.90
CA THR A 168 -22.38 3.91 -7.13
C THR A 168 -22.87 5.23 -7.70
N LYS A 169 -24.19 5.40 -7.74
CA LYS A 169 -24.85 6.64 -8.12
C LYS A 169 -25.90 6.97 -7.08
N ASP A 170 -25.79 8.15 -6.52
CA ASP A 170 -26.71 8.67 -5.52
C ASP A 170 -27.09 10.11 -5.92
N GLY A 171 -28.35 10.25 -6.37
CA GLY A 171 -28.87 11.50 -6.89
C GLY A 171 -27.99 12.06 -8.03
N ALA A 172 -27.43 13.25 -7.81
CA ALA A 172 -26.59 13.97 -8.77
C ALA A 172 -25.10 13.54 -8.72
N THR A 173 -24.72 12.69 -7.78
CA THR A 173 -23.31 12.26 -7.59
C THR A 173 -23.13 10.84 -8.09
N ALA A 174 -22.15 10.63 -8.96
CA ALA A 174 -21.71 9.27 -9.32
C ALA A 174 -20.25 9.06 -8.90
N ARG A 175 -19.93 7.85 -8.45
CA ARG A 175 -18.60 7.47 -8.00
C ARG A 175 -18.19 6.17 -8.66
N ILE A 176 -16.99 6.16 -9.21
CA ILE A 176 -16.34 4.97 -9.78
C ILE A 176 -15.07 4.72 -8.97
N LEU A 177 -14.92 3.52 -8.44
CA LEU A 177 -13.72 3.12 -7.72
C LEU A 177 -12.89 2.23 -8.64
N PHE A 178 -11.74 2.74 -9.04
CA PHE A 178 -10.69 1.95 -9.69
C PHE A 178 -9.82 1.29 -8.65
N VAL A 179 -9.38 0.06 -8.93
CA VAL A 179 -8.39 -0.67 -8.13
C VAL A 179 -7.21 -1.01 -9.03
N SER A 180 -6.01 -0.71 -8.55
CA SER A 180 -4.77 -0.94 -9.30
C SER A 180 -3.83 -1.84 -8.50
N SER A 181 -3.32 -2.91 -9.11
CA SER A 181 -2.23 -3.72 -8.57
C SER A 181 -0.90 -3.10 -8.96
N VAL A 182 -0.08 -2.75 -7.97
CA VAL A 182 1.15 -2.00 -8.15
C VAL A 182 2.31 -2.69 -7.44
N GLY A 183 3.39 -2.91 -8.18
CA GLY A 183 4.69 -3.33 -7.65
C GLY A 183 5.66 -2.16 -7.63
N SER A 184 6.35 -1.93 -6.53
CA SER A 184 7.42 -0.93 -6.42
C SER A 184 8.35 -1.25 -5.24
N TYR A 185 9.57 -0.72 -5.27
CA TYR A 185 10.38 -0.65 -4.04
C TYR A 185 9.91 0.56 -3.25
N ALA A 186 9.00 0.33 -2.29
CA ALA A 186 8.43 1.37 -1.46
C ALA A 186 9.10 1.35 -0.08
N TYR A 187 9.80 2.43 0.26
CA TYR A 187 10.50 2.55 1.54
C TYR A 187 10.55 4.00 2.03
N THR A 188 10.61 4.16 3.34
CA THR A 188 10.73 5.47 4.00
C THR A 188 12.11 5.58 4.63
N THR A 189 12.78 6.69 4.42
CA THR A 189 14.09 7.00 5.03
C THR A 189 13.97 8.14 6.04
N ASP A 190 14.84 8.11 7.04
CA ASP A 190 15.07 9.24 7.95
C ASP A 190 15.99 10.29 7.33
N ALA A 191 16.30 11.35 8.09
CA ALA A 191 17.19 12.42 7.67
C ALA A 191 18.65 11.96 7.46
N ALA A 192 19.05 10.83 8.05
CA ALA A 192 20.38 10.21 7.87
C ALA A 192 20.41 9.28 6.64
N GLY A 193 19.26 9.06 5.96
CA GLY A 193 19.15 8.16 4.82
C GLY A 193 18.96 6.69 5.20
N SER A 194 18.80 6.38 6.49
CA SER A 194 18.53 5.02 6.96
C SER A 194 17.09 4.64 6.70
N VAL A 195 16.85 3.40 6.28
CA VAL A 195 15.48 2.90 6.05
C VAL A 195 14.80 2.65 7.38
N VAL A 196 13.68 3.35 7.62
CA VAL A 196 12.84 3.19 8.82
C VAL A 196 11.61 2.32 8.56
N TYR A 197 11.11 2.28 7.32
CA TYR A 197 9.99 1.43 6.90
C TYR A 197 10.22 0.93 5.46
N GLY A 198 9.72 -0.27 5.16
CA GLY A 198 9.82 -0.88 3.84
C GLY A 198 11.19 -1.50 3.55
N SER A 199 11.53 -1.70 2.27
CA SER A 199 12.79 -2.31 1.83
C SER A 199 13.23 -1.72 0.51
N ARG A 200 14.55 -1.49 0.36
CA ARG A 200 15.18 -1.14 -0.92
C ARG A 200 15.40 -2.36 -1.82
N ASP A 201 15.50 -3.54 -1.21
CA ASP A 201 15.93 -4.76 -1.90
C ASP A 201 14.77 -5.69 -2.25
N MET A 202 13.56 -5.41 -1.74
CA MET A 202 12.37 -6.22 -1.97
C MET A 202 11.22 -5.34 -2.46
N LYS A 203 10.61 -5.73 -3.58
CA LYS A 203 9.40 -5.08 -4.09
C LYS A 203 8.24 -5.29 -3.13
N THR A 204 7.45 -4.25 -2.94
CA THR A 204 6.17 -4.30 -2.26
C THR A 204 5.08 -4.39 -3.32
N GLN A 205 4.21 -5.40 -3.20
CA GLN A 205 3.03 -5.54 -4.04
C GLN A 205 1.82 -5.00 -3.27
N SER A 206 1.27 -3.89 -3.76
CA SER A 206 0.16 -3.16 -3.12
C SER A 206 -1.04 -3.06 -4.05
N VAL A 207 -2.22 -2.89 -3.45
CA VAL A 207 -3.43 -2.50 -4.18
C VAL A 207 -3.77 -1.07 -3.81
N TYR A 208 -3.96 -0.24 -4.81
CA TYR A 208 -4.41 1.13 -4.64
C TYR A 208 -5.84 1.29 -5.12
N GLU A 209 -6.64 1.99 -4.34
CA GLU A 209 -7.98 2.45 -4.70
C GLU A 209 -7.89 3.90 -5.16
N THR A 210 -8.39 4.17 -6.35
CA THR A 210 -8.48 5.52 -6.92
C THR A 210 -9.93 5.84 -7.21
N GLU A 211 -10.50 6.81 -6.49
CA GLU A 211 -11.90 7.20 -6.63
C GLU A 211 -12.06 8.32 -7.64
N LEU A 212 -12.89 8.09 -8.65
CA LEU A 212 -13.33 9.06 -9.63
C LEU A 212 -14.77 9.46 -9.31
N VAL A 213 -15.01 10.76 -9.11
CA VAL A 213 -16.33 11.29 -8.77
C VAL A 213 -16.80 12.24 -9.87
N TYR A 214 -18.04 12.04 -10.28
CA TYR A 214 -18.76 12.99 -11.10
C TYR A 214 -19.29 14.10 -10.20
N ILE A 215 -18.71 15.29 -10.36
CA ILE A 215 -19.10 16.46 -9.56
C ILE A 215 -19.82 17.43 -10.48
N GLN A 216 -21.06 17.71 -10.12
CA GLN A 216 -21.66 18.95 -10.56
C GLN A 216 -20.90 20.07 -9.87
N ASN A 217 -20.34 21.02 -10.62
CA ASN A 217 -19.52 22.08 -10.03
C ASN A 217 -20.41 23.04 -9.23
N VAL A 218 -20.65 22.69 -7.97
CA VAL A 218 -21.53 23.41 -7.05
C VAL A 218 -21.04 24.83 -6.81
N ASP A 219 -19.69 25.05 -6.88
CA ASP A 219 -19.11 26.38 -6.68
C ASP A 219 -19.49 27.36 -7.80
N MET A 220 -19.62 26.88 -9.05
CA MET A 220 -20.12 27.69 -10.14
C MET A 220 -21.64 27.89 -10.09
N VAL A 221 -22.36 26.97 -9.45
CA VAL A 221 -23.81 27.10 -9.21
C VAL A 221 -24.08 27.98 -7.99
N ALA A 222 -23.26 27.88 -6.93
CA ALA A 222 -23.41 28.67 -5.72
C ALA A 222 -23.04 30.13 -5.85
N ASN A 223 -22.06 30.46 -6.72
CA ASN A 223 -21.71 31.85 -7.06
C ASN A 223 -22.72 32.52 -8.00
N GLY A 224 -23.67 31.75 -8.57
CA GLY A 224 -24.82 32.22 -9.32
C GLY A 224 -26.13 32.14 -8.53
N SER A 225 -26.10 32.31 -7.22
CA SER A 225 -27.14 31.95 -6.24
C SER A 225 -28.37 32.88 -6.19
N GLU A 226 -28.63 33.63 -7.23
CA GLU A 226 -29.98 34.14 -7.46
C GLU A 226 -30.51 33.56 -8.77
N GLY A 227 -31.13 32.37 -8.65
CA GLY A 227 -31.82 31.68 -9.74
C GLY A 227 -30.94 31.37 -10.93
N LEU A 228 -30.24 30.20 -10.97
CA LEU A 228 -29.49 29.73 -12.15
C LEU A 228 -28.77 30.84 -12.97
N GLY A 229 -28.18 31.81 -12.32
CA GLY A 229 -27.68 33.08 -12.90
C GLY A 229 -26.59 33.01 -13.98
N LEU A 230 -26.74 32.07 -14.90
CA LEU A 230 -26.00 32.08 -16.16
C LEU A 230 -26.68 33.07 -17.06
N ASN A 231 -26.03 34.18 -17.29
CA ASN A 231 -26.49 35.15 -18.26
C ASN A 231 -25.84 34.89 -19.61
N CYS A 232 -26.59 35.15 -20.68
CA CYS A 232 -26.04 35.06 -22.02
C CYS A 232 -24.85 36.02 -22.16
N PRO A 233 -23.67 35.55 -22.64
CA PRO A 233 -22.47 36.41 -22.75
C PRO A 233 -22.63 37.56 -23.78
N ASN A 234 -23.61 37.44 -24.66
CA ASN A 234 -23.87 38.48 -25.69
C ASN A 234 -24.91 39.49 -25.26
N CYS A 235 -26.04 39.06 -24.67
CA CYS A 235 -27.14 39.99 -24.39
C CYS A 235 -27.50 40.13 -22.90
N GLY A 236 -26.80 39.42 -22.02
CA GLY A 236 -27.05 39.46 -20.58
C GLY A 236 -28.35 38.81 -20.11
N ALA A 237 -29.16 38.28 -21.01
CA ALA A 237 -30.42 37.64 -20.64
C ALA A 237 -30.19 36.32 -19.82
N PRO A 238 -31.05 36.04 -18.85
CA PRO A 238 -30.90 34.83 -18.02
C PRO A 238 -31.14 33.58 -18.86
N ILE A 239 -30.26 32.57 -18.67
CA ILE A 239 -30.37 31.24 -19.27
C ILE A 239 -31.27 30.42 -18.38
N LYS A 240 -32.45 29.99 -18.89
CA LYS A 240 -33.51 29.34 -18.11
C LYS A 240 -33.28 27.89 -17.85
N SER A 241 -32.46 27.20 -18.64
CA SER A 241 -32.21 25.76 -18.47
C SER A 241 -30.76 25.40 -18.75
N LEU A 242 -30.21 24.48 -17.94
CA LEU A 242 -28.92 23.84 -18.19
C LEU A 242 -28.99 22.97 -19.44
N GLY A 243 -28.00 23.13 -20.37
CA GLY A 243 -27.99 22.41 -21.65
C GLY A 243 -28.66 23.17 -22.81
N GLN A 244 -29.09 24.39 -22.59
CA GLN A 244 -29.59 25.28 -23.67
C GLN A 244 -28.45 25.64 -24.60
N LYS A 245 -28.55 25.25 -25.90
CA LYS A 245 -27.49 25.47 -26.90
C LYS A 245 -27.48 26.86 -27.46
N PHE A 246 -28.59 27.58 -27.41
CA PHE A 246 -28.76 28.92 -27.94
C PHE A 246 -29.55 29.79 -26.96
N CYS A 247 -29.20 31.07 -26.91
CA CYS A 247 -29.96 32.06 -26.15
C CYS A 247 -31.34 32.24 -26.75
N GLU A 248 -32.42 32.09 -25.98
CA GLU A 248 -33.79 32.31 -26.43
C GLU A 248 -34.07 33.76 -26.85
N TYR A 249 -33.26 34.71 -26.37
CA TYR A 249 -33.47 36.16 -26.61
C TYR A 249 -32.68 36.70 -27.81
N CYS A 250 -31.46 36.23 -28.01
CA CYS A 250 -30.60 36.78 -29.06
C CYS A 250 -30.06 35.74 -30.05
N GLY A 251 -30.40 34.47 -29.88
CA GLY A 251 -29.96 33.39 -30.76
C GLY A 251 -28.45 33.05 -30.71
N THR A 252 -27.69 33.74 -29.85
CA THR A 252 -26.25 33.45 -29.72
C THR A 252 -26.04 32.05 -29.16
N GLY A 253 -25.11 31.31 -29.77
CA GLY A 253 -24.67 30.01 -29.25
C GLY A 253 -24.12 30.16 -27.85
N ILE A 254 -24.76 29.45 -26.91
CA ILE A 254 -24.27 29.34 -25.53
C ILE A 254 -23.26 28.20 -25.54
N THR A 255 -21.98 28.53 -25.38
CA THR A 255 -20.98 27.54 -25.10
C THR A 255 -21.37 26.88 -23.78
N GLU A 256 -21.76 25.61 -23.81
CA GLU A 256 -22.13 24.85 -22.64
C GLU A 256 -20.96 24.96 -21.65
N ILE A 257 -21.16 25.75 -20.60
CA ILE A 257 -20.20 25.78 -19.50
C ILE A 257 -20.35 24.40 -18.89
N ASN A 258 -19.37 23.55 -19.13
CA ASN A 258 -19.37 22.17 -18.64
C ASN A 258 -19.18 22.20 -17.12
N ILE A 259 -20.31 22.43 -16.39
CA ILE A 259 -20.39 22.50 -14.94
C ILE A 259 -20.21 21.09 -14.36
N ARG A 260 -20.21 20.09 -15.23
CA ARG A 260 -20.15 18.67 -14.88
C ARG A 260 -18.82 18.12 -15.32
N ALA A 261 -18.02 17.68 -14.36
CA ALA A 261 -16.71 17.11 -14.66
C ALA A 261 -16.43 15.90 -13.76
N TRP A 262 -15.78 14.92 -14.35
CA TRP A 262 -15.16 13.85 -13.61
C TRP A 262 -13.88 14.36 -12.95
N LYS A 263 -13.72 14.10 -11.64
CA LYS A 263 -12.50 14.44 -10.90
C LYS A 263 -12.08 13.28 -10.01
N PHE A 264 -10.78 13.05 -9.95
CA PHE A 264 -10.21 12.11 -9.00
C PHE A 264 -10.25 12.72 -7.59
N SER A 265 -10.95 12.05 -6.66
CA SER A 265 -11.29 12.59 -5.35
C SER A 265 -10.43 12.04 -4.23
N SER A 266 -10.00 10.79 -4.33
CA SER A 266 -9.16 10.15 -3.32
C SER A 266 -8.29 9.05 -3.90
N ILE A 267 -7.14 8.81 -3.27
CA ILE A 267 -6.28 7.66 -3.50
C ILE A 267 -5.99 7.05 -2.13
N ARG A 268 -6.15 5.74 -2.02
CA ARG A 268 -5.84 4.98 -0.80
C ARG A 268 -5.10 3.72 -1.16
N GLU A 269 -4.09 3.39 -0.38
CA GLU A 269 -3.46 2.08 -0.41
C GLU A 269 -4.26 1.13 0.48
N GLN A 270 -4.69 -0.02 -0.06
CA GLN A 270 -5.24 -1.09 0.75
C GLN A 270 -4.11 -1.72 1.55
N THR A 271 -4.05 -1.38 2.84
CA THR A 271 -3.12 -2.01 3.76
C THR A 271 -3.67 -3.39 4.10
N ASN A 272 -3.08 -4.44 3.54
CA ASN A 272 -3.33 -5.78 4.04
C ASN A 272 -2.61 -5.92 5.38
N ALA A 273 -3.30 -6.47 6.41
CA ALA A 273 -2.78 -6.74 7.74
C ALA A 273 -1.55 -7.70 7.77
N THR A 274 -1.06 -8.11 6.63
CA THR A 274 0.07 -9.03 6.43
C THR A 274 1.31 -8.34 5.86
N ARG A 275 1.51 -7.03 6.05
CA ARG A 275 2.86 -6.50 5.88
C ARG A 275 3.71 -7.04 7.03
N PRO A 276 4.73 -7.85 6.77
CA PRO A 276 5.71 -8.16 7.80
C PRO A 276 6.53 -6.88 8.02
N TYR A 277 6.23 -6.18 9.07
CA TYR A 277 7.11 -5.14 9.60
C TYR A 277 8.07 -5.76 10.58
#